data_2dbba7b19e00f5ad35e6212fdd152063
#
_entry.id   2dbba7b19e00f5ad35e6212fdd152063
#
_cell.length_a   1.000
_cell.length_b   1.000
_cell.length_c   1.000
_cell.angle_alpha   90.00
_cell.angle_beta   90.00
_cell.angle_gamma   90.00
#
_symmetry.space_group_name_H-M   'P 1'
#
loop_
_entity.id
_entity.type
_entity.pdbx_description
1 polymer ?
#
loop_
_entity_poly.entity_id
_entity_poly.type
_entity_poly.pdbx_seq_one_letter_code
_entity_poly.pdbx_strand_id
1 'polypeptide(L)'
;MKIGFPLLLVGLLLAGCATSSTIQSRKQERAGGYAALSPEFQKLVDDGQIRRGMTEDAVYIAWGRPAQILQQEDARGAVTIWLYEGGWMEESRYWVGRHHAYLTHDYQPRTYVRAELVLVKGLLESWRTLPQPAY
;
A
#
# COMPACT_ATOMS: atom_id res chain seq x y z
N MET A 1 -31.34 -6.89 -55.68
CA MET A 1 -30.35 -7.75 -55.01
C MET A 1 -29.74 -6.93 -53.85
N LYS A 2 -30.22 -7.13 -52.61
CA LYS A 2 -29.80 -6.33 -51.45
C LYS A 2 -28.83 -7.18 -50.62
N ILE A 3 -27.58 -6.82 -50.65
CA ILE A 3 -26.53 -7.48 -49.85
C ILE A 3 -26.51 -6.79 -48.47
N GLY A 4 -27.11 -7.48 -47.47
CA GLY A 4 -27.03 -7.05 -46.11
C GLY A 4 -25.65 -7.36 -45.51
N PHE A 5 -24.98 -6.31 -45.05
CA PHE A 5 -23.69 -6.39 -44.35
C PHE A 5 -23.97 -6.67 -42.87
N PRO A 6 -23.54 -7.79 -42.30
CA PRO A 6 -23.68 -8.00 -40.87
C PRO A 6 -22.61 -7.19 -40.14
N LEU A 7 -23.05 -6.23 -39.34
CA LEU A 7 -22.23 -5.42 -38.44
C LEU A 7 -21.75 -6.34 -37.30
N LEU A 8 -20.53 -6.81 -37.42
CA LEU A 8 -19.87 -7.62 -36.40
C LEU A 8 -19.45 -6.68 -35.25
N LEU A 9 -20.29 -6.60 -34.21
CA LEU A 9 -20.00 -5.85 -32.98
C LEU A 9 -18.99 -6.66 -32.15
N VAL A 10 -17.71 -6.38 -32.35
CA VAL A 10 -16.63 -6.92 -31.51
C VAL A 10 -16.68 -6.21 -30.17
N GLY A 11 -17.33 -6.82 -29.20
CA GLY A 11 -17.31 -6.41 -27.81
C GLY A 11 -15.90 -6.64 -27.22
N LEU A 12 -15.16 -5.56 -27.07
CA LEU A 12 -13.87 -5.57 -26.36
C LEU A 12 -14.13 -5.72 -24.86
N LEU A 13 -14.08 -6.95 -24.38
CA LEU A 13 -14.10 -7.25 -22.96
C LEU A 13 -12.76 -6.77 -22.35
N LEU A 14 -12.77 -5.58 -21.80
CA LEU A 14 -11.71 -5.09 -20.93
C LEU A 14 -11.79 -5.91 -19.61
N ALA A 15 -11.13 -7.05 -19.59
CA ALA A 15 -10.83 -7.76 -18.37
C ALA A 15 -9.82 -6.91 -17.59
N GLY A 16 -10.33 -6.02 -16.74
CA GLY A 16 -9.54 -5.32 -15.75
C GLY A 16 -9.01 -6.32 -14.74
N CYS A 17 -7.87 -6.95 -15.03
CA CYS A 17 -7.11 -7.66 -14.02
C CYS A 17 -6.67 -6.63 -12.98
N ALA A 18 -7.22 -6.71 -11.77
CA ALA A 18 -6.66 -6.03 -10.61
C ALA A 18 -5.27 -6.62 -10.37
N THR A 19 -4.26 -5.99 -10.96
CA THR A 19 -2.86 -6.41 -10.83
C THR A 19 -2.43 -6.05 -9.42
N SER A 20 -2.14 -7.05 -8.59
CA SER A 20 -1.56 -6.83 -7.28
C SER A 20 -0.26 -6.03 -7.44
N SER A 21 -0.09 -4.97 -6.66
CA SER A 21 1.11 -4.12 -6.71
C SER A 21 2.32 -4.89 -6.19
N THR A 22 3.17 -5.36 -7.10
CA THR A 22 4.42 -6.06 -6.79
C THR A 22 5.61 -5.11 -6.92
N ILE A 23 6.75 -5.46 -6.32
CA ILE A 23 8.01 -4.69 -6.51
C ILE A 23 8.31 -4.55 -8.00
N GLN A 24 8.13 -5.61 -8.78
CA GLN A 24 8.40 -5.58 -10.22
C GLN A 24 7.49 -4.60 -10.99
N SER A 25 6.20 -4.59 -10.69
CA SER A 25 5.27 -3.64 -11.33
C SER A 25 5.60 -2.19 -10.95
N ARG A 26 5.96 -1.94 -9.68
CA ARG A 26 6.36 -0.61 -9.20
C ARG A 26 7.71 -0.15 -9.78
N LYS A 27 8.64 -1.07 -10.03
CA LYS A 27 9.89 -0.77 -10.77
C LYS A 27 9.60 -0.28 -12.20
N GLN A 28 8.65 -0.89 -12.88
CA GLN A 28 8.23 -0.43 -14.22
C GLN A 28 7.55 0.93 -14.15
N GLU A 29 6.68 1.13 -13.18
CA GLU A 29 5.98 2.40 -12.95
C GLU A 29 6.94 3.56 -12.64
N ARG A 30 8.02 3.29 -11.91
CA ARG A 30 9.04 4.25 -11.47
C ARG A 30 10.43 3.93 -12.04
N ALA A 31 10.50 3.52 -13.31
CA ALA A 31 11.74 3.06 -13.94
C ALA A 31 12.88 4.08 -13.88
N GLY A 32 12.58 5.37 -14.10
CA GLY A 32 13.58 6.46 -13.99
C GLY A 32 14.11 6.61 -12.58
N GLY A 33 13.24 6.58 -11.57
CA GLY A 33 13.62 6.63 -10.16
C GLY A 33 14.48 5.44 -9.75
N TYR A 34 14.13 4.23 -10.20
CA TYR A 34 14.93 3.04 -9.95
C TYR A 34 16.32 3.08 -10.61
N ALA A 35 16.40 3.50 -11.88
CA ALA A 35 17.66 3.60 -12.62
C ALA A 35 18.63 4.64 -12.01
N ALA A 36 18.10 5.67 -11.35
CA ALA A 36 18.91 6.70 -10.68
C ALA A 36 19.49 6.25 -9.32
N LEU A 37 19.06 5.10 -8.80
CA LEU A 37 19.56 4.58 -7.52
C LEU A 37 20.96 3.99 -7.67
N SER A 38 21.75 4.10 -6.58
CA SER A 38 23.01 3.35 -6.49
C SER A 38 22.75 1.83 -6.52
N PRO A 39 23.72 1.00 -6.98
CA PRO A 39 23.55 -0.46 -6.99
C PRO A 39 23.21 -1.05 -5.63
N GLU A 40 23.71 -0.44 -4.54
CA GLU A 40 23.38 -0.84 -3.17
C GLU A 40 21.90 -0.61 -2.86
N PHE A 41 21.36 0.56 -3.23
CA PHE A 41 19.95 0.87 -3.01
C PHE A 41 19.03 0.06 -3.93
N GLN A 42 19.45 -0.20 -5.17
CA GLN A 42 18.70 -1.09 -6.05
C GLN A 42 18.52 -2.48 -5.44
N LYS A 43 19.60 -3.05 -4.88
CA LYS A 43 19.52 -4.35 -4.21
C LYS A 43 18.58 -4.32 -3.00
N LEU A 44 18.65 -3.30 -2.15
CA LEU A 44 17.75 -3.17 -0.99
C LEU A 44 16.29 -3.06 -1.44
N VAL A 45 16.01 -2.26 -2.47
CA VAL A 45 14.67 -2.12 -3.04
C VAL A 45 14.16 -3.44 -3.59
N ASP A 46 14.99 -4.20 -4.31
CA ASP A 46 14.64 -5.52 -4.83
C ASP A 46 14.31 -6.53 -3.72
N ASP A 47 14.98 -6.40 -2.58
CA ASP A 47 14.73 -7.19 -1.37
C ASP A 47 13.56 -6.64 -0.51
N GLY A 48 12.89 -5.57 -0.95
CA GLY A 48 11.80 -4.93 -0.21
C GLY A 48 12.25 -4.21 1.06
N GLN A 49 13.52 -3.86 1.14
CA GLN A 49 14.12 -3.19 2.30
C GLN A 49 14.24 -1.69 2.06
N ILE A 50 14.11 -0.92 3.15
CA ILE A 50 14.30 0.52 3.12
C ILE A 50 15.49 0.91 4.01
N ARG A 51 16.14 2.01 3.65
CA ARG A 51 17.27 2.57 4.38
C ARG A 51 17.23 4.09 4.34
N ARG A 52 17.75 4.72 5.39
CA ARG A 52 17.92 6.17 5.45
C ARG A 52 18.68 6.69 4.23
N GLY A 53 18.21 7.79 3.66
CA GLY A 53 18.78 8.41 2.46
C GLY A 53 18.15 7.93 1.15
N MET A 54 17.25 6.94 1.17
CA MET A 54 16.49 6.54 -0.01
C MET A 54 15.52 7.64 -0.44
N THR A 55 15.33 7.76 -1.75
CA THR A 55 14.35 8.67 -2.35
C THR A 55 12.91 8.16 -2.15
N GLU A 56 11.93 9.04 -2.34
CA GLU A 56 10.51 8.63 -2.34
C GLU A 56 10.22 7.51 -3.34
N ASP A 57 10.81 7.57 -4.54
CA ASP A 57 10.65 6.52 -5.54
C ASP A 57 11.20 5.17 -5.06
N ALA A 58 12.36 5.18 -4.41
CA ALA A 58 12.96 3.96 -3.85
C ALA A 58 12.05 3.34 -2.77
N VAL A 59 11.55 4.15 -1.86
CA VAL A 59 10.64 3.71 -0.80
C VAL A 59 9.32 3.20 -1.40
N TYR A 60 8.77 3.91 -2.39
CA TYR A 60 7.55 3.49 -3.09
C TYR A 60 7.73 2.14 -3.78
N ILE A 61 8.85 1.93 -4.46
CA ILE A 61 9.12 0.65 -5.13
C ILE A 61 9.24 -0.47 -4.11
N ALA A 62 9.96 -0.26 -3.01
CA ALA A 62 10.16 -1.28 -1.98
C ALA A 62 8.87 -1.63 -1.22
N TRP A 63 8.13 -0.65 -0.74
CA TRP A 63 7.01 -0.84 0.17
C TRP A 63 5.64 -0.60 -0.44
N GLY A 64 5.58 0.03 -1.62
CA GLY A 64 4.33 0.36 -2.29
C GLY A 64 3.73 1.67 -1.82
N ARG A 65 2.49 1.89 -2.23
CA ARG A 65 1.76 3.13 -1.94
C ARG A 65 1.39 3.19 -0.45
N PRO A 66 1.68 4.31 0.24
CA PRO A 66 1.19 4.53 1.60
C PRO A 66 -0.33 4.71 1.61
N ALA A 67 -0.96 4.41 2.74
CA ALA A 67 -2.39 4.65 2.95
C ALA A 67 -2.70 6.15 3.05
N GLN A 68 -1.82 6.90 3.70
CA GLN A 68 -1.93 8.35 3.85
C GLN A 68 -0.58 9.03 3.68
N ILE A 69 -0.62 10.25 3.14
CA ILE A 69 0.54 11.12 3.00
C ILE A 69 0.18 12.44 3.69
N LEU A 70 0.97 12.80 4.69
CA LEU A 70 0.86 14.07 5.39
C LEU A 70 2.05 14.94 4.97
N GLN A 71 1.80 16.22 4.73
CA GLN A 71 2.82 17.19 4.38
C GLN A 71 2.85 18.29 5.42
N GLN A 72 4.04 18.65 5.87
CA GLN A 72 4.28 19.74 6.79
C GLN A 72 5.60 20.43 6.45
N GLU A 73 5.79 21.61 6.97
CA GLU A 73 7.05 22.33 6.90
C GLU A 73 7.54 22.62 8.31
N ASP A 74 8.80 22.31 8.57
CA ASP A 74 9.45 22.58 9.85
C ASP A 74 10.84 23.22 9.62
N ALA A 75 11.63 23.37 10.68
CA ALA A 75 12.97 23.97 10.61
C ALA A 75 13.95 23.23 9.66
N ARG A 76 13.65 21.98 9.29
CA ARG A 76 14.43 21.17 8.33
C ARG A 76 13.98 21.41 6.89
N GLY A 77 12.83 22.08 6.68
CA GLY A 77 12.19 22.35 5.40
C GLY A 77 10.96 21.48 5.19
N ALA A 78 10.66 21.14 3.92
CA ALA A 78 9.52 20.32 3.57
C ALA A 78 9.68 18.90 4.12
N VAL A 79 8.71 18.47 4.93
CA VAL A 79 8.64 17.13 5.53
C VAL A 79 7.38 16.43 5.03
N THR A 80 7.56 15.23 4.53
CA THR A 80 6.46 14.34 4.11
C THR A 80 6.43 13.12 5.02
N ILE A 81 5.27 12.81 5.57
CA ILE A 81 5.08 11.65 6.43
C ILE A 81 4.19 10.66 5.69
N TRP A 82 4.70 9.45 5.50
CA TRP A 82 3.97 8.35 4.89
C TRP A 82 3.48 7.39 5.95
N LEU A 83 2.18 7.12 5.95
CA LEU A 83 1.53 6.19 6.86
C LEU A 83 1.12 4.93 6.12
N TYR A 84 1.59 3.79 6.61
CA TYR A 84 1.19 2.47 6.14
C TYR A 84 0.26 1.83 7.15
N GLU A 85 -0.85 1.29 6.67
CA GLU A 85 -1.83 0.63 7.52
C GLU A 85 -1.63 -0.89 7.53
N GLY A 86 -1.92 -1.48 8.67
CA GLY A 86 -2.14 -2.89 8.86
C GLY A 86 -3.59 -3.15 9.22
N GLY A 87 -4.05 -4.37 9.02
CA GLY A 87 -5.41 -4.76 9.39
C GLY A 87 -5.41 -6.00 10.26
N TRP A 88 -6.45 -6.14 11.08
CA TRP A 88 -6.76 -7.37 11.79
C TRP A 88 -8.26 -7.57 11.85
N MET A 89 -8.69 -8.78 12.21
CA MET A 89 -10.08 -9.10 12.50
C MET A 89 -10.27 -9.03 14.02
N GLU A 90 -11.08 -8.08 14.48
CA GLU A 90 -11.51 -8.02 15.87
C GLU A 90 -12.64 -9.02 16.09
N GLU A 91 -12.45 -9.92 17.05
CA GLU A 91 -13.47 -10.87 17.46
C GLU A 91 -14.27 -10.30 18.64
N SER A 92 -15.57 -10.15 18.45
CA SER A 92 -16.51 -9.82 19.53
C SER A 92 -17.36 -11.03 19.87
N ARG A 93 -17.47 -11.34 21.17
CA ARG A 93 -18.27 -12.46 21.67
C ARG A 93 -19.44 -11.92 22.47
N TYR A 94 -20.65 -12.37 22.17
CA TYR A 94 -21.83 -11.96 22.90
C TYR A 94 -22.89 -13.07 22.94
N TRP A 95 -23.72 -13.02 23.98
CA TRP A 95 -24.80 -13.97 24.16
C TRP A 95 -26.06 -13.51 23.42
N VAL A 96 -26.66 -14.42 22.67
CA VAL A 96 -27.92 -14.19 21.94
C VAL A 96 -28.96 -15.17 22.45
N GLY A 97 -30.19 -14.67 22.67
CA GLY A 97 -31.34 -15.47 23.07
C GLY A 97 -31.76 -15.23 24.53
N ARG A 98 -33.09 -15.31 24.78
CA ARG A 98 -33.67 -15.13 26.11
C ARG A 98 -33.83 -16.45 26.87
N HIS A 99 -34.24 -17.51 26.20
CA HIS A 99 -34.56 -18.80 26.83
C HIS A 99 -33.52 -19.87 26.53
N HIS A 100 -32.89 -19.82 25.37
CA HIS A 100 -31.78 -20.68 24.99
C HIS A 100 -30.63 -19.79 24.49
N ALA A 101 -29.94 -19.19 25.47
CA ALA A 101 -28.82 -18.32 25.14
C ALA A 101 -27.63 -19.15 24.60
N TYR A 102 -27.09 -18.72 23.47
CA TYR A 102 -25.88 -19.28 22.91
C TYR A 102 -24.85 -18.16 22.67
N LEU A 103 -23.58 -18.51 22.78
CA LEU A 103 -22.48 -17.61 22.50
C LEU A 103 -22.30 -17.51 21.00
N THR A 104 -22.33 -16.29 20.49
CA THR A 104 -22.00 -16.01 19.09
C THR A 104 -20.74 -15.19 18.97
N HIS A 105 -20.11 -15.26 17.80
CA HIS A 105 -18.90 -14.57 17.46
C HIS A 105 -19.18 -13.66 16.28
N ASP A 106 -18.70 -12.44 16.35
CA ASP A 106 -18.73 -11.48 15.25
C ASP A 106 -17.29 -11.02 14.97
N TYR A 107 -16.94 -10.91 13.68
CA TYR A 107 -15.61 -10.54 13.24
C TYR A 107 -15.69 -9.24 12.45
N GLN A 108 -15.06 -8.20 12.96
CA GLN A 108 -15.03 -6.89 12.31
C GLN A 108 -13.61 -6.54 11.85
N PRO A 109 -13.42 -6.13 10.59
CA PRO A 109 -12.14 -5.66 10.12
C PRO A 109 -11.79 -4.33 10.79
N ARG A 110 -10.56 -4.25 11.32
CA ARG A 110 -9.99 -3.06 11.94
C ARG A 110 -8.68 -2.71 11.26
N THR A 111 -8.38 -1.43 11.19
CA THR A 111 -7.12 -0.92 10.67
C THR A 111 -6.34 -0.18 11.76
N TYR A 112 -5.02 -0.17 11.63
CA TYR A 112 -4.13 0.60 12.49
C TYR A 112 -2.92 1.07 11.69
N VAL A 113 -2.25 2.12 12.13
CA VAL A 113 -0.99 2.55 11.53
C VAL A 113 0.09 1.54 11.90
N ARG A 114 0.54 0.77 10.92
CA ARG A 114 1.58 -0.24 11.07
C ARG A 114 2.97 0.36 11.01
N ALA A 115 3.16 1.36 10.15
CA ALA A 115 4.45 2.01 9.99
C ALA A 115 4.27 3.48 9.61
N GLU A 116 5.20 4.29 10.08
CA GLU A 116 5.33 5.71 9.79
C GLU A 116 6.72 5.98 9.26
N LEU A 117 6.81 6.63 8.12
CA LEU A 117 8.07 7.03 7.48
C LEU A 117 8.11 8.55 7.40
N VAL A 118 9.24 9.12 7.76
CA VAL A 118 9.49 10.57 7.69
C VAL A 118 10.50 10.83 6.59
N LEU A 119 10.06 11.58 5.57
CA LEU A 119 10.91 12.01 4.46
C LEU A 119 11.14 13.52 4.57
N VAL A 120 12.39 13.92 4.51
CA VAL A 120 12.79 15.34 4.55
C VAL A 120 13.42 15.68 3.22
N LYS A 121 12.88 16.71 2.54
CA LYS A 121 13.32 17.11 1.19
C LYS A 121 13.35 15.94 0.19
N GLY A 122 12.36 15.02 0.29
CA GLY A 122 12.23 13.87 -0.59
C GLY A 122 13.16 12.69 -0.29
N LEU A 123 13.89 12.71 0.82
CA LEU A 123 14.76 11.63 1.27
C LEU A 123 14.30 11.04 2.59
N LEU A 124 14.31 9.72 2.69
CA LEU A 124 13.93 9.00 3.91
C LEU A 124 14.91 9.33 5.04
N GLU A 125 14.43 9.98 6.09
CA GLU A 125 15.22 10.32 7.27
C GLU A 125 15.10 9.29 8.37
N SER A 126 13.88 8.85 8.64
CA SER A 126 13.59 7.89 9.70
C SER A 126 12.29 7.14 9.43
N TRP A 127 12.12 6.01 10.09
CA TRP A 127 10.86 5.27 10.10
C TRP A 127 10.71 4.54 11.42
N ARG A 128 9.46 4.22 11.73
CA ARG A 128 9.11 3.36 12.87
C ARG A 128 7.99 2.41 12.48
N THR A 129 8.04 1.22 13.01
CA THR A 129 6.95 0.25 12.95
C THR A 129 6.21 0.23 14.27
N LEU A 130 4.90 0.14 14.20
CA LEU A 130 4.01 0.12 15.36
C LEU A 130 3.41 -1.27 15.50
N PRO A 131 3.32 -1.81 16.72
CA PRO A 131 2.69 -3.10 16.95
C PRO A 131 1.20 -3.02 16.66
N GLN A 132 0.61 -4.17 16.33
CA GLN A 132 -0.83 -4.29 16.32
C GLN A 132 -1.37 -3.98 17.74
N PRO A 133 -2.44 -3.18 17.86
CA PRO A 133 -3.06 -2.94 19.17
C PRO A 133 -3.44 -4.26 19.84
N ALA A 134 -3.08 -4.38 21.12
CA ALA A 134 -3.49 -5.51 21.95
C ALA A 134 -4.85 -5.19 22.60
N TYR A 135 -5.71 -6.20 22.73
CA TYR A 135 -7.01 -6.15 23.41
C TYR A 135 -7.03 -7.10 24.57
#